data_d89613537fc8ea57b5f456187a35ef3e
#
_entry.id   d89613537fc8ea57b5f456187a35ef3e
#
_cell.length_a   1.000
_cell.length_b   1.000
_cell.length_c   1.000
_cell.angle_alpha   90.00
_cell.angle_beta   90.00
_cell.angle_gamma   90.00
#
_symmetry.space_group_name_H-M   'P 1'
#
loop_
_entity.id
_entity.type
_entity.pdbx_description
1 polymer ?
#
loop_
_entity_poly.entity_id
_entity_poly.type
_entity_poly.pdbx_seq_one_letter_code
_entity_poly.pdbx_strand_id
1 'polypeptide(L)'
;MNEKDQYKNRIELLQGTLDMLILQTLQWGPQHGYGIVQALRLRSGDVLQVETGSLYPALHRLERQDWVQSEWKQSESKQRARYYRITAKGKKQLASDLGRWERIVEAIGAVMYVKPEESES
;
A
#
# COMPACT_ATOMS: atom_id res chain seq x y z
N MET A 1 22.80 -12.68 11.41
CA MET A 1 22.25 -12.04 10.20
C MET A 1 22.67 -10.58 10.20
N ASN A 2 23.28 -10.11 9.12
CA ASN A 2 23.72 -8.72 9.04
C ASN A 2 22.58 -7.79 8.61
N GLU A 3 22.82 -6.49 8.66
CA GLU A 3 21.82 -5.49 8.30
C GLU A 3 21.24 -5.69 6.89
N LYS A 4 22.09 -6.08 5.93
CA LYS A 4 21.69 -6.31 4.56
C LYS A 4 20.68 -7.46 4.46
N ASP A 5 20.90 -8.51 5.21
CA ASP A 5 20.00 -9.68 5.20
C ASP A 5 18.68 -9.37 5.89
N GLN A 6 18.72 -8.58 6.97
CA GLN A 6 17.49 -8.12 7.63
C GLN A 6 16.67 -7.22 6.70
N TYR A 7 17.35 -6.35 5.96
CA TYR A 7 16.69 -5.48 5.00
C TYR A 7 16.04 -6.28 3.87
N LYS A 8 16.72 -7.32 3.38
CA LYS A 8 16.19 -8.19 2.32
C LYS A 8 15.00 -9.01 2.77
N ASN A 9 14.87 -9.27 4.07
CA ASN A 9 13.73 -10.01 4.60
C ASN A 9 12.49 -9.17 4.74
N ARG A 10 12.62 -7.84 4.61
CA ARG A 10 11.46 -6.96 4.52
C ARG A 10 10.89 -7.08 3.12
N ILE A 11 9.56 -7.13 3.03
CA ILE A 11 8.91 -7.21 1.73
C ILE A 11 9.04 -5.88 1.03
N GLU A 12 9.76 -5.88 -0.09
CA GLU A 12 9.82 -4.73 -0.97
C GLU A 12 8.54 -4.69 -1.80
N LEU A 13 7.79 -3.62 -1.63
CA LEU A 13 6.54 -3.48 -2.35
C LEU A 13 6.80 -2.97 -3.77
N LEU A 14 6.28 -3.70 -4.74
CA LEU A 14 6.25 -3.23 -6.12
C LEU A 14 5.40 -1.97 -6.18
N GLN A 15 5.70 -1.10 -7.14
CA GLN A 15 5.05 0.20 -7.27
C GLN A 15 3.53 0.10 -7.25
N GLY A 16 2.96 -0.79 -8.05
CA GLY A 16 1.50 -0.97 -8.11
C GLY A 16 0.90 -1.46 -6.80
N THR A 17 1.61 -2.31 -6.08
CA THR A 17 1.15 -2.82 -4.80
C THR A 17 1.11 -1.72 -3.75
N LEU A 18 2.15 -0.88 -3.71
CA LEU A 18 2.20 0.25 -2.78
C LEU A 18 1.06 1.23 -3.07
N ASP A 19 0.83 1.56 -4.33
CA ASP A 19 -0.23 2.48 -4.74
C ASP A 19 -1.60 1.97 -4.26
N MET A 20 -1.88 0.68 -4.46
CA MET A 20 -3.11 0.04 -4.00
C MET A 20 -3.27 0.14 -2.48
N LEU A 21 -2.20 -0.11 -1.74
CA LEU A 21 -2.24 -0.07 -0.28
C LEU A 21 -2.48 1.34 0.26
N ILE A 22 -1.92 2.34 -0.40
CA ILE A 22 -2.17 3.74 -0.04
C ILE A 22 -3.65 4.08 -0.25
N LEU A 23 -4.21 3.71 -1.41
CA LEU A 23 -5.63 3.94 -1.68
C LEU A 23 -6.51 3.26 -0.63
N GLN A 24 -6.18 2.03 -0.25
CA GLN A 24 -6.93 1.31 0.77
C GLN A 24 -6.90 2.04 2.12
N THR A 25 -5.73 2.54 2.51
CA THR A 25 -5.59 3.28 3.76
C THR A 25 -6.45 4.53 3.76
N LEU A 26 -6.49 5.26 2.64
CA LEU A 26 -7.25 6.50 2.53
C LEU A 26 -8.76 6.27 2.42
N GLN A 27 -9.19 5.03 2.19
CA GLN A 27 -10.60 4.70 2.13
C GLN A 27 -11.31 4.94 3.47
N TRP A 28 -10.58 4.88 4.57
CA TRP A 28 -11.14 5.10 5.91
C TRP A 28 -11.12 6.57 6.34
N GLY A 29 -10.60 7.44 5.51
CA GLY A 29 -10.57 8.87 5.79
C GLY A 29 -9.25 9.51 5.39
N PRO A 30 -9.24 10.85 5.31
CA PRO A 30 -8.00 11.57 4.96
C PRO A 30 -6.89 11.30 5.97
N GLN A 31 -5.66 11.30 5.47
CA GLN A 31 -4.48 11.02 6.29
C GLN A 31 -3.27 11.77 5.74
N HIS A 32 -2.37 12.19 6.61
CA HIS A 32 -1.08 12.71 6.19
C HIS A 32 -0.11 11.56 5.93
N GLY A 33 1.03 11.86 5.29
CA GLY A 33 1.98 10.83 4.88
C GLY A 33 2.45 9.92 6.00
N TYR A 34 2.79 10.49 7.14
CA TYR A 34 3.23 9.71 8.30
C TYR A 34 2.12 8.77 8.80
N GLY A 35 0.88 9.24 8.80
CA GLY A 35 -0.25 8.40 9.19
C GLY A 35 -0.48 7.24 8.26
N ILE A 36 -0.23 7.43 6.96
CA ILE A 36 -0.32 6.34 5.98
C ILE A 36 0.73 5.28 6.29
N VAL A 37 1.97 5.69 6.51
CA VAL A 37 3.07 4.78 6.82
C VAL A 37 2.76 3.97 8.08
N GLN A 38 2.28 4.65 9.13
CA GLN A 38 1.93 3.98 10.37
C GLN A 38 0.78 2.99 10.21
N ALA A 39 -0.24 3.36 9.44
CA ALA A 39 -1.39 2.48 9.20
C ALA A 39 -0.96 1.19 8.49
N LEU A 40 -0.12 1.30 7.48
CA LEU A 40 0.39 0.14 6.75
C LEU A 40 1.22 -0.77 7.66
N ARG A 41 2.06 -0.17 8.46
CA ARG A 41 2.90 -0.90 9.40
C ARG A 41 2.06 -1.64 10.45
N LEU A 42 1.13 -0.94 11.09
CA LEU A 42 0.31 -1.52 12.15
C LEU A 42 -0.62 -2.62 11.61
N ARG A 43 -1.27 -2.39 10.49
CA ARG A 43 -2.22 -3.34 9.93
C ARG A 43 -1.56 -4.60 9.40
N SER A 44 -0.29 -4.52 9.01
CA SER A 44 0.46 -5.66 8.52
C SER A 44 1.27 -6.38 9.62
N GLY A 45 1.09 -5.99 10.88
CA GLY A 45 1.88 -6.57 11.98
C GLY A 45 3.36 -6.30 11.82
N ASP A 46 3.72 -5.10 11.46
CA ASP A 46 5.10 -4.64 11.22
C ASP A 46 5.81 -5.28 10.01
N VAL A 47 5.11 -6.11 9.23
CA VAL A 47 5.71 -6.77 8.07
C VAL A 47 5.95 -5.78 6.93
N LEU A 48 4.97 -4.92 6.63
CA LEU A 48 5.07 -3.96 5.55
C LEU A 48 5.57 -2.62 6.09
N GLN A 49 6.79 -2.27 5.72
CA GLN A 49 7.40 -1.01 6.12
C GLN A 49 7.69 -0.20 4.87
N VAL A 50 7.17 1.02 4.82
CA VAL A 50 7.30 1.90 3.67
C VAL A 50 8.16 3.10 4.07
N GLU A 51 9.22 3.31 3.32
CA GLU A 51 10.09 4.46 3.55
C GLU A 51 9.54 5.70 2.86
N THR A 52 9.84 6.87 3.43
CA THR A 52 9.40 8.16 2.87
C THR A 52 9.88 8.35 1.44
N GLY A 53 11.05 7.80 1.10
CA GLY A 53 11.60 7.84 -0.25
C GLY A 53 10.74 7.12 -1.28
N SER A 54 9.91 6.16 -0.85
CA SER A 54 8.97 5.47 -1.73
C SER A 54 7.56 6.07 -1.63
N LEU A 55 7.18 6.52 -0.45
CA LEU A 55 5.84 7.02 -0.18
C LEU A 55 5.49 8.27 -0.99
N TYR A 56 6.32 9.30 -0.90
CA TYR A 56 5.99 10.58 -1.53
C TYR A 56 5.96 10.52 -3.05
N PRO A 57 6.89 9.82 -3.74
CA PRO A 57 6.72 9.57 -5.17
C PRO A 57 5.43 8.84 -5.52
N ALA A 58 5.02 7.87 -4.68
CA ALA A 58 3.75 7.16 -4.88
C ALA A 58 2.56 8.11 -4.77
N LEU A 59 2.54 8.95 -3.73
CA LEU A 59 1.48 9.95 -3.56
C LEU A 59 1.40 10.90 -4.75
N HIS A 60 2.55 11.32 -5.28
CA HIS A 60 2.59 12.18 -6.47
C HIS A 60 2.00 11.48 -7.69
N ARG A 61 2.29 10.19 -7.88
CA ARG A 61 1.70 9.41 -8.97
C ARG A 61 0.18 9.35 -8.85
N LEU A 62 -0.30 9.10 -7.64
CA LEU A 62 -1.74 9.01 -7.39
C LEU A 62 -2.45 10.34 -7.61
N GLU A 63 -1.81 11.44 -7.23
CA GLU A 63 -2.35 12.77 -7.48
C GLU A 63 -2.42 13.07 -8.99
N ARG A 64 -1.39 12.71 -9.74
CA ARG A 64 -1.37 12.92 -11.20
C ARG A 64 -2.47 12.14 -11.91
N GLN A 65 -2.88 11.00 -11.35
CA GLN A 65 -3.97 10.21 -11.90
C GLN A 65 -5.36 10.68 -11.42
N ASP A 66 -5.40 11.67 -10.56
CA ASP A 66 -6.66 12.13 -9.94
C ASP A 66 -7.30 11.07 -9.04
N TRP A 67 -6.54 10.13 -8.57
CA TRP A 67 -7.03 9.10 -7.64
C TRP A 67 -6.99 9.59 -6.20
N VAL A 68 -6.16 10.58 -5.94
CA VAL A 68 -5.97 11.19 -4.63
C VAL A 68 -5.88 12.70 -4.80
N GLN A 69 -6.44 13.43 -3.84
CA GLN A 69 -6.30 14.88 -3.73
C GLN A 69 -5.68 15.20 -2.38
N SER A 70 -5.02 16.33 -2.30
CA SER A 70 -4.36 16.73 -1.06
C SER A 70 -4.69 18.18 -0.73
N GLU A 71 -4.63 18.48 0.56
CA GLU A 71 -4.77 19.85 1.06
C GLU A 71 -3.94 20.03 2.32
N TRP A 72 -3.51 21.24 2.55
CA TRP A 72 -2.81 21.60 3.78
C TRP A 72 -3.82 21.84 4.88
N LYS A 73 -3.60 21.18 6.02
CA LYS A 73 -4.42 21.35 7.21
C LYS A 73 -3.51 21.48 8.43
N GLN A 74 -4.04 22.11 9.47
CA GLN A 74 -3.38 22.13 10.76
C GLN A 74 -3.69 20.81 11.48
N SER A 75 -2.64 20.10 11.93
CA SER A 75 -2.79 18.88 12.70
C SER A 75 -3.21 19.18 14.12
N GLU A 76 -3.53 18.11 14.88
CA GLU A 76 -3.87 18.24 16.31
C GLU A 76 -2.75 18.88 17.12
N SER A 77 -1.51 18.70 16.71
CA SER A 77 -0.35 19.33 17.35
C SER A 77 -0.09 20.75 16.87
N LYS A 78 -1.03 21.35 16.15
CA LYS A 78 -0.98 22.70 15.58
C LYS A 78 0.12 22.88 14.52
N GLN A 79 0.64 21.79 13.97
CA GLN A 79 1.59 21.83 12.86
C GLN A 79 0.85 21.66 11.55
N ARG A 80 1.30 22.39 10.52
CA ARG A 80 0.72 22.21 9.18
C ARG A 80 1.21 20.91 8.59
N ALA A 81 0.27 20.14 8.04
CA ALA A 81 0.57 18.90 7.34
C ALA A 81 -0.29 18.79 6.11
N ARG A 82 0.23 18.11 5.10
CA ARG A 82 -0.51 17.84 3.87
C ARG A 82 -1.32 16.57 4.08
N TYR A 83 -2.63 16.68 3.96
CA TYR A 83 -3.55 15.56 4.10
C TYR A 83 -4.00 15.10 2.72
N TYR A 84 -4.05 13.80 2.55
CA TYR A 84 -4.43 13.16 1.30
C TYR A 84 -5.78 12.47 1.50
N ARG A 85 -6.63 12.53 0.49
CA ARG A 85 -7.91 11.84 0.49
C ARG A 85 -8.13 11.13 -0.83
N ILE A 86 -8.81 10.00 -0.80
CA ILE A 86 -9.14 9.25 -2.02
C ILE A 86 -10.31 9.93 -2.73
N THR A 87 -10.26 9.97 -4.05
CA THR A 87 -11.34 10.52 -4.89
C THR A 87 -12.29 9.39 -5.31
N ALA A 88 -13.43 9.76 -5.91
CA ALA A 88 -14.34 8.78 -6.51
C ALA A 88 -13.63 7.94 -7.57
N LYS A 89 -12.79 8.58 -8.38
CA LYS A 89 -11.98 7.90 -9.39
C LYS A 89 -10.99 6.93 -8.73
N GLY A 90 -10.38 7.35 -7.62
CA GLY A 90 -9.48 6.50 -6.84
C GLY A 90 -10.17 5.28 -6.25
N LYS A 91 -11.41 5.42 -5.80
CA LYS A 91 -12.19 4.29 -5.28
C LYS A 91 -12.46 3.25 -6.36
N LYS A 92 -12.75 3.69 -7.58
CA LYS A 92 -12.92 2.77 -8.72
C LYS A 92 -11.62 2.04 -9.04
N GLN A 93 -10.52 2.77 -9.01
CA GLN A 93 -9.20 2.17 -9.24
C GLN A 93 -8.87 1.15 -8.17
N LEU A 94 -9.17 1.46 -6.92
CA LEU A 94 -8.93 0.54 -5.80
C LEU A 94 -9.71 -0.75 -5.99
N ALA A 95 -10.99 -0.67 -6.38
CA ALA A 95 -11.81 -1.86 -6.62
C ALA A 95 -11.21 -2.73 -7.72
N SER A 96 -10.73 -2.11 -8.80
CA SER A 96 -10.06 -2.82 -9.89
C SER A 96 -8.77 -3.48 -9.43
N ASP A 97 -7.96 -2.76 -8.67
CA ASP A 97 -6.70 -3.27 -8.14
C ASP A 97 -6.93 -4.44 -7.18
N LEU A 98 -7.94 -4.34 -6.33
CA LEU A 98 -8.27 -5.39 -5.38
C LEU A 98 -8.66 -6.69 -6.10
N GLY A 99 -9.50 -6.58 -7.13
CA GLY A 99 -9.89 -7.76 -7.92
C GLY A 99 -8.71 -8.42 -8.59
N ARG A 100 -7.78 -7.63 -9.15
CA ARG A 100 -6.56 -8.15 -9.75
C ARG A 100 -5.66 -8.81 -8.70
N TRP A 101 -5.53 -8.18 -7.55
CA TRP A 101 -4.74 -8.70 -6.44
C TRP A 101 -5.28 -10.05 -5.97
N GLU A 102 -6.58 -10.17 -5.79
CA GLU A 102 -7.21 -11.42 -5.36
C GLU A 102 -6.95 -12.55 -6.34
N ARG A 103 -7.00 -12.26 -7.65
CA ARG A 103 -6.71 -13.27 -8.68
C ARG A 103 -5.24 -13.68 -8.65
N ILE A 104 -4.32 -12.74 -8.44
CA ILE A 104 -2.89 -13.03 -8.35
C ILE A 104 -2.58 -13.88 -7.12
N VAL A 105 -3.15 -13.53 -5.98
CA VAL A 105 -2.96 -14.29 -4.72
C VAL A 105 -3.45 -15.72 -4.90
N GLU A 106 -4.62 -15.90 -5.48
CA GLU A 106 -5.19 -17.22 -5.74
C GLU A 106 -4.31 -18.03 -6.69
N ALA A 107 -3.84 -17.41 -7.76
CA ALA A 107 -2.99 -18.07 -8.74
C ALA A 107 -1.65 -18.47 -8.13
N ILE A 108 -1.04 -17.58 -7.38
CA ILE A 108 0.23 -17.87 -6.70
C ILE A 108 0.04 -18.99 -5.68
N GLY A 109 -1.05 -18.94 -4.91
CA GLY A 109 -1.36 -19.98 -3.94
C GLY A 109 -1.57 -21.34 -4.58
N ALA A 110 -2.21 -21.38 -5.76
CA ALA A 110 -2.40 -22.63 -6.48
C ALA A 110 -1.06 -23.27 -6.88
N VAL A 111 -0.07 -22.44 -7.18
CA VAL A 111 1.28 -22.92 -7.50
C VAL A 111 2.04 -23.34 -6.22
N MET A 112 1.99 -22.48 -5.21
CA MET A 112 2.82 -22.68 -4.01
C MET A 112 2.32 -23.79 -3.10
N TYR A 113 1.02 -24.06 -3.09
CA TYR A 113 0.40 -24.99 -2.15
C TYR A 113 -0.15 -26.23 -2.85
N VAL A 114 0.54 -26.68 -3.90
CA VAL A 114 0.18 -27.93 -4.60
C VAL A 114 0.44 -29.11 -3.67
N LYS A 115 -0.57 -29.99 -3.56
CA LYS A 115 -0.41 -31.23 -2.79
C LYS A 115 0.43 -32.25 -3.58
N PRO A 116 1.25 -33.08 -2.90
CA PRO A 116 2.07 -34.07 -3.59
C PRO A 116 1.27 -34.98 -4.54
N GLU A 117 0.06 -35.35 -4.16
CA GLU A 117 -0.80 -36.21 -5.00
C GLU A 117 -1.15 -35.54 -6.32
N GLU A 118 -1.34 -34.21 -6.30
CA GLU A 118 -1.66 -33.45 -7.50
C GLU A 118 -0.47 -33.26 -8.41
N SER A 119 0.73 -33.15 -7.81
CA SER A 119 1.97 -32.93 -8.58
C SER A 119 2.43 -34.17 -9.33
N GLU A 120 1.97 -35.35 -8.96
CA GLU A 120 2.31 -36.63 -9.60
C GLU A 120 1.42 -36.96 -10.81
N SER A 121 0.36 -36.24 -11.00
CA SER A 121 -0.57 -36.50 -12.10
C SER A 121 -0.11 -35.92 -13.48
#